data_2e9763fcd404575c6c256b0834e131d8
#
_entry.id   2e9763fcd404575c6c256b0834e131d8
#
_cell.length_a   1.000
_cell.length_b   1.000
_cell.length_c   1.000
_cell.angle_alpha   90.00
_cell.angle_beta   90.00
_cell.angle_gamma   90.00
#
_symmetry.space_group_name_H-M   'P 1'
#
loop_
_entity.id
_entity.type
_entity.pdbx_description
1 polymer ?
#
loop_
_entity_poly.entity_id
_entity_poly.type
_entity_poly.pdbx_seq_one_letter_code
_entity_poly.pdbx_strand_id
1 'polypeptide(L)'
;MKISAIHISFVLLLTLSIVSCGNEEDFIPDSSFIKIYNDEFFESSYIPMDIVQAGNTGYFILSAYDAWNTYILRVDEDGEYMWDYKLEDNYVNPIKGLYYKDSAFYFFCMDDLSLAATLMKVTDQSKTAQVERTYGNIIYPLHSSAVDDGFLLESYNRESYSTRLTKLNNDFGIVWEEEYEVEQDVEESIISHLTRIGNRLPFFSGQAGNKYFLNGYYNYSMSMLFVNASDGTQTGVINGFRDKSAISSAKYLDGNSYALSRFDFGENFIIPKIDLNTSGTGISSDLEGNEHPEMMPNAFVYSQIIDVNGREITMYATSTKGGQILLYAYDAINGTLVGTHHLGRLNPYEAIDFVATNDGGLAVLGNTFVNGRFSRITLIKLSEKELIEFAN
;
A
#
# COMPACT_ATOMS: atom_id res chain seq x y z
N MET A 1 23.26 75.94 -26.50
CA MET A 1 22.51 74.71 -26.64
C MET A 1 22.28 74.10 -25.21
N LYS A 2 21.14 74.36 -24.56
CA LYS A 2 20.86 73.86 -23.20
C LYS A 2 20.13 72.54 -23.35
N ILE A 3 20.83 71.43 -23.21
CA ILE A 3 20.18 70.12 -23.09
C ILE A 3 19.63 70.06 -21.66
N SER A 4 18.34 70.01 -21.58
CA SER A 4 17.58 70.10 -20.34
C SER A 4 17.91 68.90 -19.41
N ALA A 5 18.28 69.20 -18.15
CA ALA A 5 18.57 68.21 -17.09
C ALA A 5 17.42 67.21 -16.85
N ILE A 6 16.25 67.52 -17.37
CA ILE A 6 15.04 66.68 -17.30
C ILE A 6 15.16 65.40 -18.15
N HIS A 7 15.84 65.44 -19.30
CA HIS A 7 16.02 64.29 -20.16
C HIS A 7 17.02 63.28 -19.65
N ILE A 8 18.02 63.73 -18.88
CA ILE A 8 18.99 62.84 -18.24
C ILE A 8 18.39 62.10 -17.04
N SER A 9 17.52 62.77 -16.29
CA SER A 9 16.79 62.12 -15.17
C SER A 9 15.80 61.03 -15.66
N PHE A 10 15.16 61.24 -16.80
CA PHE A 10 14.20 60.27 -17.36
C PHE A 10 14.89 59.03 -17.95
N VAL A 11 16.05 59.18 -18.54
CA VAL A 11 16.87 58.05 -19.03
C VAL A 11 17.48 57.27 -17.88
N LEU A 12 17.86 57.93 -16.76
CA LEU A 12 18.39 57.26 -15.59
C LEU A 12 17.27 56.47 -14.82
N LEU A 13 16.02 56.97 -14.84
CA LEU A 13 14.91 56.28 -14.24
C LEU A 13 14.47 55.07 -15.09
N LEU A 14 14.62 55.13 -16.43
CA LEU A 14 14.30 54.01 -17.33
C LEU A 14 15.31 52.88 -17.27
N THR A 15 16.59 53.19 -16.94
CA THR A 15 17.63 52.15 -16.78
C THR A 15 17.63 51.48 -15.44
N LEU A 16 17.01 52.05 -14.40
CA LEU A 16 16.85 51.44 -13.10
C LEU A 16 15.67 50.44 -13.02
N SER A 17 14.75 50.49 -14.01
CA SER A 17 13.63 49.56 -14.06
C SER A 17 13.96 48.22 -14.79
N ILE A 18 15.16 48.01 -15.29
CA ILE A 18 15.56 46.79 -16.02
C ILE A 18 16.47 45.86 -15.20
N VAL A 19 16.79 46.22 -13.94
CA VAL A 19 17.59 45.37 -13.05
C VAL A 19 16.75 44.86 -11.88
N SER A 20 15.48 44.58 -12.13
CA SER A 20 14.72 43.65 -11.30
C SER A 20 14.69 42.29 -12.01
N CYS A 21 15.86 41.70 -12.17
CA CYS A 21 15.94 40.25 -12.22
C CYS A 21 15.63 39.79 -10.79
N GLY A 22 14.35 39.61 -10.45
CA GLY A 22 13.97 38.70 -9.43
C GLY A 22 14.60 37.36 -9.76
N ASN A 23 15.21 36.68 -8.82
CA ASN A 23 15.39 35.27 -8.93
C ASN A 23 14.00 34.73 -9.34
N GLU A 24 13.88 34.23 -10.57
CA GLU A 24 12.87 33.25 -10.89
C GLU A 24 13.23 32.09 -9.94
N GLU A 25 12.64 32.06 -8.76
CA GLU A 25 12.40 30.78 -8.11
C GLU A 25 11.69 30.00 -9.22
N ASP A 26 12.34 28.95 -9.72
CA ASP A 26 11.71 28.00 -10.63
C ASP A 26 10.40 27.66 -9.98
N PHE A 27 9.30 28.15 -10.54
CA PHE A 27 7.96 27.82 -10.11
C PHE A 27 7.78 26.35 -10.51
N ILE A 28 8.19 25.46 -9.60
CA ILE A 28 7.82 24.05 -9.68
C ILE A 28 6.30 24.06 -9.42
N PRO A 29 5.48 23.72 -10.41
CA PRO A 29 4.04 23.66 -10.21
C PRO A 29 3.78 22.79 -8.98
N ASP A 30 2.91 23.24 -8.10
CA ASP A 30 2.47 22.43 -6.96
C ASP A 30 1.81 21.17 -7.55
N SER A 31 2.51 20.03 -7.48
CA SER A 31 2.12 18.78 -8.11
C SER A 31 1.02 18.04 -7.33
N SER A 32 0.36 18.73 -6.39
CA SER A 32 -0.70 18.15 -5.58
C SER A 32 -2.03 18.07 -6.36
N PHE A 33 -2.70 16.94 -6.25
CA PHE A 33 -4.02 16.76 -6.84
C PHE A 33 -4.88 15.75 -6.07
N ILE A 34 -6.18 15.79 -6.33
CA ILE A 34 -7.15 14.75 -5.95
C ILE A 34 -7.91 14.38 -7.22
N LYS A 35 -7.79 13.12 -7.64
CA LYS A 35 -8.50 12.57 -8.80
C LYS A 35 -9.42 11.43 -8.37
N ILE A 36 -10.61 11.36 -8.97
CA ILE A 36 -11.56 10.26 -8.82
C ILE A 36 -11.76 9.68 -10.22
N TYR A 37 -11.61 8.37 -10.36
CA TYR A 37 -11.68 7.69 -11.65
C TYR A 37 -12.97 6.89 -11.76
N ASN A 38 -13.47 6.76 -13.00
CA ASN A 38 -14.68 6.01 -13.35
C ASN A 38 -15.96 6.56 -12.69
N ASP A 39 -16.03 7.86 -12.42
CA ASP A 39 -17.17 8.52 -11.80
C ASP A 39 -18.40 8.63 -12.72
N GLU A 40 -18.20 8.46 -14.04
CA GLU A 40 -19.26 8.43 -15.05
C GLU A 40 -20.01 7.09 -15.13
N PHE A 41 -19.45 5.99 -14.59
CA PHE A 41 -20.03 4.64 -14.64
C PHE A 41 -20.80 4.30 -13.37
N PHE A 42 -22.10 4.55 -13.36
CA PHE A 42 -22.98 4.40 -12.20
C PHE A 42 -23.47 2.97 -11.93
N GLU A 43 -23.04 1.98 -12.69
CA GLU A 43 -23.53 0.60 -12.60
C GLU A 43 -22.56 -0.38 -11.92
N SER A 44 -21.30 0.01 -11.72
CA SER A 44 -20.24 -0.87 -11.24
C SER A 44 -19.44 -0.25 -10.10
N SER A 45 -18.90 -1.09 -9.22
CA SER A 45 -17.96 -0.70 -8.17
C SER A 45 -16.52 -1.00 -8.59
N TYR A 46 -15.62 -0.05 -8.32
CA TYR A 46 -14.18 -0.21 -8.49
C TYR A 46 -13.51 -0.13 -7.12
N ILE A 47 -12.93 -1.22 -6.68
CA ILE A 47 -12.33 -1.35 -5.35
C ILE A 47 -10.80 -1.37 -5.53
N PRO A 48 -10.10 -0.26 -5.27
CA PRO A 48 -8.65 -0.22 -5.40
C PRO A 48 -7.98 -1.18 -4.41
N MET A 49 -6.82 -1.73 -4.79
CA MET A 49 -6.10 -2.75 -4.05
C MET A 49 -4.65 -2.35 -3.77
N ASP A 50 -3.96 -1.83 -4.78
CA ASP A 50 -2.53 -1.58 -4.73
C ASP A 50 -2.12 -0.52 -5.75
N ILE A 51 -1.00 0.16 -5.49
CA ILE A 51 -0.44 1.21 -6.35
C ILE A 51 1.08 1.07 -6.44
N VAL A 52 1.62 1.27 -7.61
CA VAL A 52 3.06 1.42 -7.81
C VAL A 52 3.35 2.57 -8.76
N GLN A 53 4.44 3.30 -8.51
CA GLN A 53 4.94 4.30 -9.42
C GLN A 53 5.77 3.65 -10.52
N ALA A 54 5.50 4.00 -11.78
CA ALA A 54 6.20 3.53 -12.97
C ALA A 54 7.34 4.47 -13.36
N GLY A 55 8.45 4.42 -12.65
CA GLY A 55 9.52 5.40 -12.84
C GLY A 55 8.99 6.83 -12.74
N ASN A 56 9.27 7.68 -13.72
CA ASN A 56 8.78 9.08 -13.80
C ASN A 56 7.59 9.23 -14.75
N THR A 57 6.82 8.17 -15.02
CA THR A 57 5.76 8.19 -16.03
C THR A 57 4.36 8.06 -15.43
N GLY A 58 4.23 8.16 -14.11
CA GLY A 58 2.95 8.12 -13.40
C GLY A 58 2.72 6.82 -12.63
N TYR A 59 1.46 6.37 -12.52
CA TYR A 59 1.06 5.32 -11.59
C TYR A 59 0.30 4.20 -12.28
N PHE A 60 0.52 2.99 -11.77
CA PHE A 60 -0.25 1.82 -12.11
C PHE A 60 -1.06 1.41 -10.88
N ILE A 61 -2.36 1.23 -11.04
CA ILE A 61 -3.29 0.92 -9.97
C ILE A 61 -3.98 -0.41 -10.27
N LEU A 62 -3.84 -1.36 -9.35
CA LEU A 62 -4.55 -2.63 -9.37
C LEU A 62 -5.84 -2.49 -8.56
N SER A 63 -6.94 -2.97 -9.10
CA SER A 63 -8.26 -2.87 -8.49
C SER A 63 -9.09 -4.13 -8.73
N ALA A 64 -10.09 -4.34 -7.91
CA ALA A 64 -11.19 -5.23 -8.23
C ALA A 64 -12.34 -4.44 -8.85
N TYR A 65 -13.06 -5.09 -9.76
CA TYR A 65 -14.25 -4.60 -10.42
C TYR A 65 -15.42 -5.52 -10.07
N ASP A 66 -16.53 -4.96 -9.62
CA ASP A 66 -17.72 -5.71 -9.15
C ASP A 66 -17.35 -6.84 -8.16
N ALA A 67 -16.56 -6.50 -7.15
CA ALA A 67 -16.08 -7.32 -6.06
C ALA A 67 -14.91 -8.26 -6.36
N TRP A 68 -14.91 -9.05 -7.42
CA TRP A 68 -13.88 -10.08 -7.65
C TRP A 68 -13.15 -10.00 -9.01
N ASN A 69 -13.72 -9.36 -10.03
CA ASN A 69 -13.06 -9.23 -11.33
C ASN A 69 -11.83 -8.31 -11.25
N THR A 70 -10.83 -8.58 -12.05
CA THR A 70 -9.58 -7.81 -12.02
C THR A 70 -9.65 -6.62 -12.97
N TYR A 71 -9.30 -5.46 -12.47
CA TYR A 71 -9.24 -4.19 -13.20
C TYR A 71 -7.91 -3.48 -12.98
N ILE A 72 -7.38 -2.92 -14.04
CA ILE A 72 -6.13 -2.19 -14.07
C ILE A 72 -6.38 -0.78 -14.57
N LEU A 73 -5.83 0.20 -13.89
CA LEU A 73 -5.85 1.59 -14.30
C LEU A 73 -4.43 2.15 -14.39
N ARG A 74 -4.13 2.80 -15.49
CA ARG A 74 -2.88 3.49 -15.73
C ARG A 74 -3.14 4.99 -15.84
N VAL A 75 -2.42 5.77 -15.04
CA VAL A 75 -2.48 7.24 -15.04
C VAL A 75 -1.07 7.82 -15.16
N ASP A 76 -0.93 9.03 -15.68
CA ASP A 76 0.34 9.71 -15.75
C ASP A 76 0.76 10.34 -14.40
N GLU A 77 1.85 11.10 -14.38
CA GLU A 77 2.41 11.74 -13.18
C GLU A 77 1.50 12.82 -12.59
N ASP A 78 0.65 13.44 -13.41
CA ASP A 78 -0.38 14.43 -13.02
C ASP A 78 -1.71 13.77 -12.64
N GLY A 79 -1.77 12.44 -12.64
CA GLY A 79 -2.98 11.67 -12.36
C GLY A 79 -3.99 11.69 -13.51
N GLU A 80 -3.59 12.10 -14.72
CA GLU A 80 -4.49 12.04 -15.87
C GLU A 80 -4.59 10.61 -16.43
N TYR A 81 -5.79 10.25 -16.87
CA TYR A 81 -6.06 8.93 -17.41
C TYR A 81 -5.22 8.65 -18.67
N MET A 82 -4.55 7.51 -18.69
CA MET A 82 -3.83 7.03 -19.87
C MET A 82 -4.56 5.88 -20.56
N TRP A 83 -4.84 4.82 -19.83
CA TRP A 83 -5.57 3.63 -20.29
C TRP A 83 -6.02 2.78 -19.11
N ASP A 84 -6.97 1.88 -19.37
CA ASP A 84 -7.42 0.87 -18.43
C ASP A 84 -7.62 -0.48 -19.12
N TYR A 85 -7.73 -1.54 -18.32
CA TYR A 85 -7.97 -2.88 -18.81
C TYR A 85 -8.77 -3.71 -17.78
N LYS A 86 -9.81 -4.37 -18.25
CA LYS A 86 -10.54 -5.40 -17.50
C LYS A 86 -10.07 -6.77 -17.96
N LEU A 87 -9.62 -7.59 -17.01
CA LEU A 87 -9.21 -8.95 -17.35
C LEU A 87 -10.42 -9.79 -17.76
N GLU A 88 -10.13 -10.90 -18.46
CA GLU A 88 -11.14 -11.90 -18.77
C GLU A 88 -11.74 -12.48 -17.48
N ASP A 89 -13.00 -12.89 -17.52
CA ASP A 89 -13.78 -13.31 -16.36
C ASP A 89 -13.23 -14.53 -15.62
N ASN A 90 -12.30 -15.27 -16.21
CA ASN A 90 -11.62 -16.40 -15.58
C ASN A 90 -10.43 -16.01 -14.68
N TYR A 91 -10.01 -14.73 -14.66
CA TYR A 91 -8.93 -14.23 -13.80
C TYR A 91 -9.49 -13.25 -12.79
N VAL A 92 -9.77 -13.77 -11.60
CA VAL A 92 -10.50 -13.07 -10.54
C VAL A 92 -9.66 -12.87 -9.29
N ASN A 93 -10.20 -12.14 -8.34
CA ASN A 93 -9.62 -11.95 -7.01
C ASN A 93 -8.15 -11.50 -7.05
N PRO A 94 -7.86 -10.31 -7.65
CA PRO A 94 -6.51 -9.76 -7.59
C PRO A 94 -6.12 -9.57 -6.12
N ILE A 95 -4.86 -9.84 -5.81
CA ILE A 95 -4.32 -9.67 -4.46
C ILE A 95 -3.32 -8.51 -4.40
N LYS A 96 -3.04 -8.03 -3.21
CA LYS A 96 -2.03 -7.01 -2.96
C LYS A 96 -0.62 -7.55 -3.22
N GLY A 97 0.26 -6.70 -3.74
CA GLY A 97 1.62 -7.04 -4.15
C GLY A 97 1.85 -6.80 -5.64
N LEU A 98 1.66 -5.54 -6.07
CA LEU A 98 1.94 -5.08 -7.42
C LEU A 98 3.43 -4.76 -7.57
N TYR A 99 4.06 -5.26 -8.63
CA TYR A 99 5.50 -5.08 -8.88
C TYR A 99 5.74 -4.36 -10.20
N TYR A 100 6.69 -3.44 -10.19
CA TYR A 100 7.23 -2.84 -11.41
C TYR A 100 8.67 -3.29 -11.63
N LYS A 101 8.91 -4.03 -12.69
CA LYS A 101 10.22 -4.58 -13.04
C LYS A 101 10.39 -4.60 -14.56
N ASP A 102 11.55 -4.16 -15.05
CA ASP A 102 11.91 -4.23 -16.48
C ASP A 102 10.85 -3.61 -17.42
N SER A 103 10.29 -2.45 -17.02
CA SER A 103 9.22 -1.75 -17.75
C SER A 103 7.91 -2.56 -17.89
N ALA A 104 7.70 -3.54 -17.03
CA ALA A 104 6.48 -4.33 -16.93
C ALA A 104 5.93 -4.31 -15.49
N PHE A 105 4.62 -4.47 -15.38
CA PHE A 105 3.91 -4.62 -14.12
C PHE A 105 3.53 -6.08 -13.96
N TYR A 106 3.70 -6.58 -12.75
CA TYR A 106 3.36 -7.95 -12.37
C TYR A 106 2.46 -7.93 -11.15
N PHE A 107 1.43 -8.77 -11.15
CA PHE A 107 0.53 -8.95 -10.03
C PHE A 107 -0.05 -10.35 -10.04
N PHE A 108 -0.50 -10.81 -8.88
CA PHE A 108 -1.18 -12.09 -8.77
C PHE A 108 -2.70 -11.91 -8.75
N CYS A 109 -3.38 -12.86 -9.38
CA CYS A 109 -4.82 -13.07 -9.27
C CYS A 109 -5.08 -14.57 -9.16
N MET A 110 -6.34 -14.96 -9.14
CA MET A 110 -6.77 -16.35 -9.03
C MET A 110 -7.48 -16.77 -10.31
N ASP A 111 -7.20 -17.97 -10.80
CA ASP A 111 -8.04 -18.63 -11.80
C ASP A 111 -9.35 -19.10 -11.15
N ASP A 112 -10.50 -18.78 -11.74
CA ASP A 112 -11.82 -18.97 -11.14
C ASP A 112 -12.24 -20.45 -11.03
N LEU A 113 -11.71 -21.31 -11.89
CA LEU A 113 -12.05 -22.75 -11.95
C LEU A 113 -11.12 -23.60 -11.09
N SER A 114 -9.81 -23.39 -11.21
CA SER A 114 -8.79 -24.15 -10.48
C SER A 114 -8.44 -23.55 -9.14
N LEU A 115 -8.83 -22.29 -8.87
CA LEU A 115 -8.47 -21.47 -7.72
C LEU A 115 -6.97 -21.17 -7.64
N ALA A 116 -6.22 -21.53 -8.66
CA ALA A 116 -4.76 -21.44 -8.71
C ALA A 116 -4.28 -19.98 -8.77
N ALA A 117 -3.18 -19.72 -8.07
CA ALA A 117 -2.48 -18.45 -8.20
C ALA A 117 -1.91 -18.27 -9.59
N THR A 118 -2.26 -17.17 -10.23
CA THR A 118 -1.81 -16.81 -11.57
C THR A 118 -1.10 -15.47 -11.54
N LEU A 119 0.16 -15.48 -11.97
CA LEU A 119 0.96 -14.28 -12.17
C LEU A 119 0.64 -13.68 -13.53
N MET A 120 0.22 -12.44 -13.53
CA MET A 120 -0.08 -11.66 -14.72
C MET A 120 1.03 -10.65 -14.98
N LYS A 121 1.27 -10.37 -16.25
CA LYS A 121 2.18 -9.34 -16.74
C LYS A 121 1.45 -8.38 -17.67
N VAL A 122 1.72 -7.09 -17.49
CA VAL A 122 1.20 -6.04 -18.37
C VAL A 122 2.28 -4.99 -18.62
N THR A 123 2.26 -4.37 -19.81
CA THR A 123 3.18 -3.27 -20.17
C THR A 123 2.40 -2.10 -20.75
N ASP A 124 2.97 -0.90 -20.70
CA ASP A 124 2.40 0.27 -21.38
C ASP A 124 2.26 0.07 -22.90
N GLN A 125 3.06 -0.81 -23.48
CA GLN A 125 3.00 -1.12 -24.92
C GLN A 125 1.82 -2.07 -25.24
N SER A 126 1.65 -3.13 -24.44
CA SER A 126 0.57 -4.10 -24.68
C SER A 126 -0.80 -3.59 -24.25
N LYS A 127 -0.84 -2.82 -23.13
CA LYS A 127 -2.06 -2.33 -22.47
C LYS A 127 -3.06 -3.44 -22.14
N THR A 128 -2.61 -4.68 -22.15
CA THR A 128 -3.38 -5.90 -21.87
C THR A 128 -2.56 -6.81 -20.96
N ALA A 129 -3.21 -7.46 -20.02
CA ALA A 129 -2.55 -8.43 -19.16
C ALA A 129 -2.41 -9.78 -19.89
N GLN A 130 -1.29 -10.43 -19.66
CA GLN A 130 -0.96 -11.76 -20.16
C GLN A 130 -0.55 -12.64 -18.99
N VAL A 131 -0.89 -13.93 -19.07
CA VAL A 131 -0.42 -14.91 -18.10
C VAL A 131 1.08 -15.10 -18.26
N GLU A 132 1.84 -14.74 -17.24
CA GLU A 132 3.28 -15.01 -17.15
C GLU A 132 3.52 -16.42 -16.61
N ARG A 133 2.75 -16.81 -15.55
CA ARG A 133 2.87 -18.12 -14.93
C ARG A 133 1.61 -18.48 -14.12
N THR A 134 1.25 -19.77 -14.13
CA THR A 134 0.23 -20.34 -13.25
C THR A 134 0.87 -21.36 -12.30
N TYR A 135 0.52 -21.28 -11.02
CA TYR A 135 0.99 -22.17 -9.97
C TYR A 135 -0.15 -23.10 -9.55
N GLY A 136 -0.29 -24.22 -10.26
CA GLY A 136 -1.46 -25.09 -10.16
C GLY A 136 -1.71 -25.74 -8.78
N ASN A 137 -0.68 -25.81 -7.93
CA ASN A 137 -0.75 -26.33 -6.56
C ASN A 137 -0.88 -25.26 -5.48
N ILE A 138 -0.83 -23.97 -5.84
CA ILE A 138 -1.00 -22.84 -4.93
C ILE A 138 -2.38 -22.27 -5.16
N ILE A 139 -3.32 -22.57 -4.28
CA ILE A 139 -4.71 -22.09 -4.37
C ILE A 139 -4.98 -20.98 -3.35
N TYR A 140 -6.02 -20.19 -3.59
CA TYR A 140 -6.41 -19.06 -2.75
C TYR A 140 -5.23 -18.12 -2.42
N PRO A 141 -4.61 -17.47 -3.41
CA PRO A 141 -3.57 -16.47 -3.14
C PRO A 141 -4.16 -15.32 -2.31
N LEU A 142 -3.43 -14.85 -1.29
CA LEU A 142 -3.92 -13.87 -0.31
C LEU A 142 -3.14 -12.56 -0.33
N HIS A 143 -1.82 -12.66 -0.41
CA HIS A 143 -0.91 -11.52 -0.40
C HIS A 143 0.42 -11.88 -1.07
N SER A 144 1.08 -10.90 -1.67
CA SER A 144 2.46 -11.06 -2.12
C SER A 144 3.30 -9.83 -1.77
N SER A 145 4.60 -10.03 -1.57
CA SER A 145 5.54 -8.94 -1.28
C SER A 145 6.90 -9.20 -1.93
N ALA A 146 7.56 -8.12 -2.35
CA ALA A 146 8.95 -8.19 -2.78
C ALA A 146 9.87 -8.33 -1.56
N VAL A 147 10.94 -9.10 -1.74
CA VAL A 147 12.05 -9.25 -0.80
C VAL A 147 13.37 -9.14 -1.57
N ASP A 148 14.51 -9.05 -0.88
CA ASP A 148 15.81 -8.74 -1.51
C ASP A 148 16.17 -9.62 -2.71
N ASP A 149 15.82 -10.91 -2.67
CA ASP A 149 16.19 -11.92 -3.66
C ASP A 149 14.97 -12.57 -4.35
N GLY A 150 13.82 -11.90 -4.40
CA GLY A 150 12.62 -12.38 -5.08
C GLY A 150 11.33 -11.94 -4.42
N PHE A 151 10.40 -12.87 -4.22
CA PHE A 151 9.05 -12.57 -3.76
C PHE A 151 8.55 -13.60 -2.76
N LEU A 152 7.65 -13.17 -1.89
CA LEU A 152 6.83 -14.04 -1.05
C LEU A 152 5.42 -14.06 -1.60
N LEU A 153 4.82 -15.24 -1.67
CA LEU A 153 3.41 -15.44 -2.01
C LEU A 153 2.74 -16.20 -0.87
N GLU A 154 1.81 -15.55 -0.22
CA GLU A 154 0.97 -16.15 0.82
C GLU A 154 -0.31 -16.68 0.20
N SER A 155 -0.74 -17.86 0.62
CA SER A 155 -1.95 -18.53 0.14
C SER A 155 -2.58 -19.39 1.24
N TYR A 156 -3.81 -19.86 1.02
CA TYR A 156 -4.48 -20.81 1.90
C TYR A 156 -4.64 -22.16 1.22
N ASN A 157 -4.23 -23.23 1.91
CA ASN A 157 -4.45 -24.59 1.47
C ASN A 157 -5.64 -25.20 2.21
N ARG A 158 -6.77 -25.38 1.52
CA ARG A 158 -8.00 -25.93 2.12
C ARG A 158 -7.93 -27.42 2.43
N GLU A 159 -7.03 -28.16 1.78
CA GLU A 159 -6.90 -29.60 1.98
C GLU A 159 -6.17 -29.93 3.28
N SER A 160 -5.16 -29.13 3.64
CA SER A 160 -4.40 -29.25 4.88
C SER A 160 -4.85 -28.29 5.99
N TYR A 161 -5.80 -27.41 5.72
CA TYR A 161 -6.17 -26.30 6.61
C TYR A 161 -4.93 -25.50 7.07
N SER A 162 -4.17 -25.01 6.14
CA SER A 162 -2.91 -24.32 6.43
C SER A 162 -2.78 -23.00 5.69
N THR A 163 -2.13 -22.02 6.31
CA THR A 163 -1.53 -20.90 5.63
C THR A 163 -0.25 -21.37 4.99
N ARG A 164 -0.07 -21.13 3.69
CA ARG A 164 1.14 -21.48 2.96
C ARG A 164 1.92 -20.23 2.62
N LEU A 165 3.22 -20.27 2.82
CA LEU A 165 4.15 -19.28 2.30
C LEU A 165 5.04 -19.92 1.24
N THR A 166 5.03 -19.34 0.05
CA THR A 166 5.90 -19.75 -1.07
C THR A 166 6.94 -18.66 -1.31
N LYS A 167 8.22 -19.03 -1.27
CA LYS A 167 9.31 -18.16 -1.70
C LYS A 167 9.55 -18.34 -3.19
N LEU A 168 9.51 -17.26 -3.93
CA LEU A 168 9.81 -17.18 -5.34
C LEU A 168 11.15 -16.45 -5.56
N ASN A 169 11.93 -16.85 -6.55
CA ASN A 169 13.11 -16.11 -6.98
C ASN A 169 12.73 -14.91 -7.88
N ASN A 170 13.73 -14.16 -8.35
CA ASN A 170 13.54 -12.99 -9.22
C ASN A 170 12.91 -13.32 -10.59
N ASP A 171 12.93 -14.60 -11.02
CA ASP A 171 12.28 -15.08 -12.25
C ASP A 171 10.96 -15.80 -11.95
N PHE A 172 10.40 -15.55 -10.77
CA PHE A 172 9.15 -16.15 -10.28
C PHE A 172 9.16 -17.68 -10.21
N GLY A 173 10.33 -18.31 -10.14
CA GLY A 173 10.49 -19.75 -9.88
C GLY A 173 10.36 -20.03 -8.39
N ILE A 174 9.70 -21.14 -8.03
CA ILE A 174 9.58 -21.58 -6.63
C ILE A 174 10.96 -21.97 -6.10
N VAL A 175 11.34 -21.41 -4.96
CA VAL A 175 12.57 -21.76 -4.20
C VAL A 175 12.24 -22.76 -3.12
N TRP A 176 11.21 -22.47 -2.30
CA TRP A 176 10.67 -23.35 -1.28
C TRP A 176 9.21 -23.00 -0.98
N GLU A 177 8.49 -23.93 -0.37
CA GLU A 177 7.14 -23.79 0.12
C GLU A 177 7.06 -24.37 1.53
N GLU A 178 6.33 -23.70 2.43
CA GLU A 178 6.12 -24.17 3.81
C GLU A 178 4.68 -23.91 4.22
N GLU A 179 4.12 -24.79 5.04
CA GLU A 179 2.73 -24.72 5.52
C GLU A 179 2.68 -24.57 7.03
N TYR A 180 1.78 -23.70 7.50
CA TYR A 180 1.57 -23.40 8.90
C TYR A 180 0.13 -23.75 9.26
N GLU A 181 -0.03 -24.73 10.17
CA GLU A 181 -1.33 -25.33 10.51
C GLU A 181 -2.29 -24.31 11.14
N VAL A 182 -3.51 -24.26 10.64
CA VAL A 182 -4.58 -23.38 11.15
C VAL A 182 -5.44 -24.08 12.20
N GLU A 183 -5.45 -25.43 12.22
CA GLU A 183 -6.21 -26.32 13.10
C GLU A 183 -7.74 -26.22 12.97
N GLN A 184 -8.25 -25.44 12.02
CA GLN A 184 -9.68 -25.36 11.71
C GLN A 184 -9.89 -24.94 10.26
N ASP A 185 -11.08 -25.21 9.74
CA ASP A 185 -11.49 -24.69 8.45
C ASP A 185 -11.81 -23.19 8.55
N VAL A 186 -11.07 -22.38 7.77
CA VAL A 186 -11.28 -20.93 7.64
C VAL A 186 -11.61 -20.51 6.20
N GLU A 187 -11.95 -21.47 5.33
CA GLU A 187 -12.19 -21.22 3.91
C GLU A 187 -13.27 -20.16 3.69
N GLU A 188 -14.35 -20.14 4.47
CA GLU A 188 -15.39 -19.12 4.36
C GLU A 188 -14.84 -17.71 4.62
N SER A 189 -13.97 -17.54 5.61
CA SER A 189 -13.29 -16.27 5.89
C SER A 189 -12.34 -15.85 4.77
N ILE A 190 -11.62 -16.81 4.18
CA ILE A 190 -10.74 -16.59 3.04
C ILE A 190 -11.54 -16.14 1.81
N ILE A 191 -12.63 -16.85 1.48
CA ILE A 191 -13.52 -16.49 0.37
C ILE A 191 -14.12 -15.09 0.58
N SER A 192 -14.59 -14.80 1.79
CA SER A 192 -15.11 -13.48 2.16
C SER A 192 -14.08 -12.36 1.93
N HIS A 193 -12.83 -12.58 2.33
CA HIS A 193 -11.72 -11.66 2.08
C HIS A 193 -11.46 -11.48 0.59
N LEU A 194 -11.31 -12.57 -0.18
CA LEU A 194 -10.98 -12.55 -1.60
C LEU A 194 -12.08 -11.92 -2.46
N THR A 195 -13.33 -12.22 -2.16
CA THR A 195 -14.48 -11.65 -2.88
C THR A 195 -14.88 -10.26 -2.38
N ARG A 196 -14.28 -9.78 -1.30
CA ARG A 196 -14.58 -8.47 -0.68
C ARG A 196 -16.05 -8.33 -0.25
N ILE A 197 -16.71 -9.47 -0.06
CA ILE A 197 -18.09 -9.57 0.44
C ILE A 197 -18.00 -9.97 1.90
N GLY A 198 -17.96 -9.01 2.81
CA GLY A 198 -17.85 -9.24 4.25
C GLY A 198 -16.53 -8.74 4.84
N ASN A 199 -15.99 -9.46 5.81
CA ASN A 199 -14.80 -9.03 6.53
C ASN A 199 -13.54 -9.21 5.68
N ARG A 200 -12.79 -8.13 5.51
CA ARG A 200 -11.44 -8.17 4.98
C ARG A 200 -10.47 -8.51 6.11
N LEU A 201 -9.33 -9.11 5.76
CA LEU A 201 -8.32 -9.56 6.71
C LEU A 201 -6.97 -8.90 6.39
N PRO A 202 -6.16 -8.53 7.39
CA PRO A 202 -4.91 -7.82 7.20
C PRO A 202 -3.76 -8.78 6.87
N PHE A 203 -3.80 -9.41 5.70
CA PHE A 203 -2.68 -10.20 5.20
C PHE A 203 -1.54 -9.27 4.79
N PHE A 204 -0.34 -9.57 5.25
CA PHE A 204 0.89 -8.89 4.85
C PHE A 204 2.08 -9.81 5.07
N SER A 205 3.18 -9.56 4.35
CA SER A 205 4.46 -10.23 4.54
C SER A 205 5.62 -9.27 4.30
N GLY A 206 6.81 -9.67 4.74
CA GLY A 206 8.01 -8.86 4.56
C GLY A 206 9.28 -9.57 5.03
N GLN A 207 10.40 -8.87 4.89
CA GLN A 207 11.72 -9.36 5.26
C GLN A 207 12.30 -8.61 6.47
N ALA A 208 12.98 -9.33 7.34
CA ALA A 208 13.70 -8.81 8.50
C ALA A 208 15.05 -9.51 8.61
N GLY A 209 16.06 -8.96 7.94
CA GLY A 209 17.37 -9.59 7.84
C GLY A 209 17.30 -10.98 7.20
N ASN A 210 17.68 -12.02 7.97
CA ASN A 210 17.64 -13.41 7.51
C ASN A 210 16.33 -14.15 7.84
N LYS A 211 15.29 -13.42 8.19
CA LYS A 211 13.95 -13.94 8.44
C LYS A 211 12.92 -13.27 7.52
N TYR A 212 11.83 -13.99 7.29
CA TYR A 212 10.61 -13.40 6.80
C TYR A 212 9.57 -13.35 7.90
N PHE A 213 8.58 -12.49 7.75
CA PHE A 213 7.40 -12.45 8.57
C PHE A 213 6.15 -12.39 7.69
N LEU A 214 5.07 -12.95 8.16
CA LEU A 214 3.76 -12.92 7.51
C LEU A 214 2.65 -12.85 8.56
N ASN A 215 1.52 -12.27 8.20
CA ASN A 215 0.32 -12.24 9.04
C ASN A 215 -0.79 -13.03 8.35
N GLY A 216 -1.09 -14.20 8.87
CA GLY A 216 -2.06 -15.14 8.33
C GLY A 216 -2.79 -15.92 9.40
N TYR A 217 -3.67 -16.82 9.01
CA TYR A 217 -4.29 -17.72 9.96
C TYR A 217 -3.26 -18.74 10.48
N TYR A 218 -3.19 -18.87 11.80
CA TYR A 218 -2.37 -19.83 12.52
C TYR A 218 -2.97 -20.09 13.89
N ASN A 219 -3.06 -21.35 14.36
CA ASN A 219 -3.62 -21.69 15.66
C ASN A 219 -4.97 -20.97 15.93
N TYR A 220 -5.95 -21.10 15.04
CA TYR A 220 -7.31 -20.51 15.14
C TYR A 220 -7.39 -18.97 15.02
N SER A 221 -6.31 -18.28 14.80
CA SER A 221 -6.27 -16.81 14.87
C SER A 221 -5.49 -16.18 13.73
N MET A 222 -5.79 -14.92 13.41
CA MET A 222 -4.89 -14.08 12.61
C MET A 222 -3.65 -13.79 13.44
N SER A 223 -2.49 -14.33 13.04
CA SER A 223 -1.25 -14.30 13.80
C SER A 223 -0.08 -13.89 12.92
N MET A 224 0.87 -13.14 13.49
CA MET A 224 2.10 -12.80 12.80
C MET A 224 3.18 -13.86 13.10
N LEU A 225 3.59 -14.57 12.05
CA LEU A 225 4.64 -15.59 12.12
C LEU A 225 5.97 -15.01 11.72
N PHE A 226 7.05 -15.57 12.31
CA PHE A 226 8.43 -15.35 11.90
C PHE A 226 9.03 -16.67 11.42
N VAL A 227 9.68 -16.64 10.27
CA VAL A 227 10.23 -17.84 9.62
C VAL A 227 11.64 -17.60 9.11
N ASN A 228 12.45 -18.65 9.00
CA ASN A 228 13.77 -18.54 8.38
C ASN A 228 13.66 -18.25 6.88
N ALA A 229 14.45 -17.32 6.38
CA ALA A 229 14.43 -16.97 4.96
C ALA A 229 14.96 -18.13 4.07
N SER A 230 15.78 -19.02 4.62
CA SER A 230 16.42 -20.12 3.86
C SER A 230 15.46 -21.25 3.48
N ASP A 231 14.46 -21.53 4.34
CA ASP A 231 13.64 -22.75 4.22
C ASP A 231 12.17 -22.61 4.68
N GLY A 232 11.78 -21.42 5.20
CA GLY A 232 10.44 -21.19 5.70
C GLY A 232 10.15 -21.75 7.10
N THR A 233 11.12 -22.47 7.74
CA THR A 233 10.89 -23.02 9.07
C THR A 233 10.48 -21.94 10.07
N GLN A 234 9.34 -22.14 10.75
CA GLN A 234 8.82 -21.23 11.76
C GLN A 234 9.80 -21.06 12.92
N THR A 235 10.06 -19.83 13.31
CA THR A 235 10.95 -19.50 14.46
C THR A 235 10.19 -18.87 15.61
N GLY A 236 9.12 -18.11 15.34
CA GLY A 236 8.35 -17.44 16.36
C GLY A 236 6.96 -17.07 15.88
N VAL A 237 6.11 -16.61 16.82
CA VAL A 237 4.74 -16.20 16.53
C VAL A 237 4.26 -15.14 17.52
N ILE A 238 3.49 -14.18 17.01
CA ILE A 238 2.65 -13.28 17.82
C ILE A 238 1.20 -13.64 17.49
N ASN A 239 0.56 -14.36 18.43
CA ASN A 239 -0.81 -14.81 18.26
C ASN A 239 -1.79 -13.64 18.37
N GLY A 240 -2.77 -13.61 17.50
CA GLY A 240 -3.97 -12.81 17.66
C GLY A 240 -5.04 -13.49 18.50
N PHE A 241 -6.23 -12.95 18.45
CA PHE A 241 -7.42 -13.57 19.03
C PHE A 241 -8.53 -13.64 17.98
N ARG A 242 -8.63 -14.78 17.30
CA ARG A 242 -9.53 -14.99 16.16
C ARG A 242 -9.36 -13.89 15.11
N ASP A 243 -10.46 -13.22 14.75
CA ASP A 243 -10.54 -12.04 13.89
C ASP A 243 -10.75 -10.73 14.67
N LYS A 244 -10.62 -10.75 15.99
CA LYS A 244 -10.95 -9.63 16.90
C LYS A 244 -9.74 -8.88 17.40
N SER A 245 -8.57 -9.52 17.44
CA SER A 245 -7.31 -8.91 17.83
C SER A 245 -6.18 -9.46 16.96
N ALA A 246 -5.49 -8.60 16.23
CA ALA A 246 -4.39 -8.97 15.35
C ALA A 246 -3.46 -7.77 15.06
N ILE A 247 -2.28 -8.08 14.55
CA ILE A 247 -1.42 -7.08 13.91
C ILE A 247 -2.07 -6.69 12.58
N SER A 248 -2.22 -5.42 12.31
CA SER A 248 -2.81 -4.89 11.06
C SER A 248 -1.77 -4.44 10.03
N SER A 249 -0.57 -4.06 10.46
CA SER A 249 0.59 -3.85 9.60
C SER A 249 1.90 -3.99 10.36
N ALA A 250 2.99 -4.32 9.67
CA ALA A 250 4.33 -4.38 10.22
C ALA A 250 5.37 -3.92 9.20
N LYS A 251 6.38 -3.17 9.69
CA LYS A 251 7.61 -2.86 8.97
C LYS A 251 8.80 -3.14 9.85
N TYR A 252 9.77 -3.83 9.29
CA TYR A 252 11.07 -4.04 9.93
C TYR A 252 11.87 -2.74 9.89
N LEU A 253 12.43 -2.33 11.02
CA LEU A 253 13.30 -1.17 11.16
C LEU A 253 14.77 -1.60 11.14
N ASP A 254 15.22 -2.19 12.24
CA ASP A 254 16.58 -2.69 12.39
C ASP A 254 16.66 -3.78 13.50
N GLY A 255 17.69 -4.61 13.51
CA GLY A 255 17.95 -5.58 14.59
C GLY A 255 16.74 -6.47 14.90
N ASN A 256 16.04 -6.20 16.00
CA ASN A 256 14.77 -6.82 16.36
C ASN A 256 13.61 -5.82 16.41
N SER A 257 13.85 -4.58 15.96
CA SER A 257 12.88 -3.49 16.05
C SER A 257 11.94 -3.46 14.86
N TYR A 258 10.67 -3.26 15.16
CA TYR A 258 9.59 -3.16 14.18
C TYR A 258 8.72 -1.93 14.45
N ALA A 259 8.14 -1.41 13.40
CA ALA A 259 7.04 -0.47 13.44
C ALA A 259 5.74 -1.23 13.11
N LEU A 260 4.76 -1.18 14.00
CA LEU A 260 3.53 -1.97 13.91
C LEU A 260 2.30 -1.10 14.01
N SER A 261 1.18 -1.66 13.55
CA SER A 261 -0.15 -1.31 14.03
C SER A 261 -0.91 -2.58 14.40
N ARG A 262 -1.82 -2.48 15.34
CA ARG A 262 -2.71 -3.58 15.74
C ARG A 262 -4.09 -3.07 16.08
N PHE A 263 -5.06 -3.96 16.04
CA PHE A 263 -6.38 -3.72 16.60
C PHE A 263 -6.70 -4.74 17.69
N ASP A 264 -7.60 -4.35 18.60
CA ASP A 264 -8.07 -5.18 19.68
C ASP A 264 -9.52 -4.82 20.02
N PHE A 265 -10.47 -5.71 19.67
CA PHE A 265 -11.92 -5.55 19.91
C PHE A 265 -12.50 -4.17 19.50
N GLY A 266 -12.06 -3.63 18.37
CA GLY A 266 -12.54 -2.36 17.83
C GLY A 266 -11.64 -1.16 18.13
N GLU A 267 -10.71 -1.27 19.05
CA GLU A 267 -9.69 -0.28 19.35
C GLU A 267 -8.48 -0.47 18.44
N ASN A 268 -7.80 0.62 18.11
CA ASN A 268 -6.63 0.60 17.21
C ASN A 268 -5.43 1.24 17.89
N PHE A 269 -4.26 0.62 17.67
CA PHE A 269 -3.00 1.04 18.29
C PHE A 269 -1.91 1.16 17.22
N ILE A 270 -1.15 2.24 17.26
CA ILE A 270 0.11 2.38 16.53
C ILE A 270 1.26 2.18 17.51
N ILE A 271 2.21 1.36 17.14
CA ILE A 271 3.42 1.02 17.88
C ILE A 271 4.59 1.38 16.96
N PRO A 272 5.07 2.64 17.00
CA PRO A 272 6.01 3.13 15.99
C PRO A 272 7.41 2.53 16.10
N LYS A 273 7.75 1.98 17.27
CA LYS A 273 8.98 1.20 17.47
C LYS A 273 8.83 0.25 18.66
N ILE A 274 9.11 -1.02 18.42
CA ILE A 274 9.10 -2.07 19.43
C ILE A 274 10.07 -3.19 19.05
N ASP A 275 10.77 -3.74 20.04
CA ASP A 275 11.60 -4.93 19.84
C ASP A 275 10.76 -6.19 20.01
N LEU A 276 10.76 -7.05 19.00
CA LEU A 276 10.00 -8.29 18.99
C LEU A 276 10.90 -9.51 19.23
N ASN A 277 10.39 -10.48 19.99
CA ASN A 277 10.99 -11.80 20.09
C ASN A 277 10.60 -12.65 18.89
N THR A 278 11.42 -12.62 17.84
CA THR A 278 11.18 -13.35 16.59
C THR A 278 11.49 -14.86 16.69
N SER A 279 11.78 -15.38 17.90
CA SER A 279 12.11 -16.80 18.14
C SER A 279 11.31 -17.38 19.31
N GLY A 280 10.21 -16.74 19.69
CA GLY A 280 9.34 -17.15 20.79
C GLY A 280 7.87 -16.95 20.47
N THR A 281 7.02 -17.13 21.48
CA THR A 281 5.59 -16.93 21.39
C THR A 281 5.21 -15.65 22.12
N GLY A 282 4.44 -14.77 21.47
CA GLY A 282 3.83 -13.58 22.02
C GLY A 282 2.33 -13.54 21.74
N ILE A 283 1.66 -12.53 22.29
CA ILE A 283 0.23 -12.26 22.08
C ILE A 283 0.10 -10.80 21.64
N SER A 284 -0.70 -10.55 20.60
CA SER A 284 -0.84 -9.20 20.00
C SER A 284 -1.39 -8.16 20.98
N SER A 285 -2.31 -8.56 21.89
CA SER A 285 -2.88 -7.69 22.92
C SER A 285 -1.87 -7.22 23.97
N ASP A 286 -0.76 -7.96 24.17
CA ASP A 286 0.27 -7.60 25.15
C ASP A 286 1.27 -6.55 24.61
N LEU A 287 1.18 -6.23 23.32
CA LEU A 287 2.02 -5.20 22.72
C LEU A 287 1.46 -3.81 23.06
N GLU A 288 2.15 -3.08 23.94
CA GLU A 288 1.78 -1.72 24.32
C GLU A 288 1.93 -0.77 23.12
N GLY A 289 0.97 0.15 22.94
CA GLY A 289 0.96 1.10 21.84
C GLY A 289 0.10 2.33 22.16
N ASN A 290 0.16 3.32 21.29
CA ASN A 290 -0.68 4.51 21.38
C ASN A 290 -2.06 4.21 20.78
N GLU A 291 -3.12 4.38 21.58
CA GLU A 291 -4.50 4.22 21.11
C GLU A 291 -4.89 5.39 20.19
N HIS A 292 -5.59 5.07 19.12
CA HIS A 292 -6.06 6.04 18.11
C HIS A 292 -7.59 5.94 17.92
N PRO A 293 -8.39 6.56 18.80
CA PRO A 293 -9.85 6.42 18.80
C PRO A 293 -10.55 7.05 17.58
N GLU A 294 -9.83 7.87 16.80
CA GLU A 294 -10.34 8.48 15.57
C GLU A 294 -10.45 7.46 14.42
N MET A 295 -9.63 6.41 14.43
CA MET A 295 -9.65 5.39 13.39
C MET A 295 -10.97 4.61 13.36
N MET A 296 -11.33 4.07 12.20
CA MET A 296 -12.41 3.09 12.07
C MET A 296 -12.17 1.89 13.01
N PRO A 297 -13.21 1.27 13.58
CA PRO A 297 -13.03 0.06 14.38
C PRO A 297 -12.33 -1.05 13.57
N ASN A 298 -11.32 -1.69 14.17
CA ASN A 298 -10.45 -2.67 13.49
C ASN A 298 -9.91 -2.16 12.16
N ALA A 299 -9.39 -0.93 12.14
CA ALA A 299 -8.96 -0.25 10.93
C ALA A 299 -7.85 -1.02 10.21
N PHE A 300 -7.93 -1.04 8.87
CA PHE A 300 -6.75 -1.34 8.05
C PHE A 300 -5.76 -0.18 8.17
N VAL A 301 -4.52 -0.54 8.40
CA VAL A 301 -3.42 0.41 8.46
C VAL A 301 -2.37 -0.03 7.45
N TYR A 302 -1.97 0.88 6.60
CA TYR A 302 -0.91 0.70 5.62
C TYR A 302 0.32 1.44 6.12
N SER A 303 1.48 0.81 6.08
CA SER A 303 2.71 1.41 6.62
C SER A 303 3.86 1.27 5.65
N GLN A 304 4.69 2.30 5.54
CA GLN A 304 5.95 2.28 4.78
C GLN A 304 6.99 3.14 5.50
N ILE A 305 8.26 2.81 5.30
CA ILE A 305 9.37 3.68 5.68
C ILE A 305 9.73 4.49 4.45
N ILE A 306 9.69 5.81 4.57
CA ILE A 306 9.99 6.75 3.49
C ILE A 306 11.04 7.76 3.94
N ASP A 307 11.85 8.25 3.02
CA ASP A 307 12.72 9.39 3.27
C ASP A 307 11.94 10.69 3.06
N VAL A 308 11.98 11.57 4.06
CA VAL A 308 11.42 12.92 3.99
C VAL A 308 12.52 13.89 4.35
N ASN A 309 13.06 14.56 3.34
CA ASN A 309 14.14 15.56 3.51
C ASN A 309 15.38 15.01 4.27
N GLY A 310 15.78 13.76 3.95
CA GLY A 310 16.92 13.08 4.56
C GLY A 310 16.65 12.48 5.94
N ARG A 311 15.39 12.39 6.35
CA ARG A 311 14.94 11.76 7.60
C ARG A 311 14.08 10.54 7.29
N GLU A 312 14.41 9.41 7.87
CA GLU A 312 13.57 8.20 7.76
C GLU A 312 12.30 8.34 8.60
N ILE A 313 11.17 8.29 7.95
CA ILE A 313 9.83 8.40 8.54
C ILE A 313 9.08 7.09 8.34
N THR A 314 8.57 6.52 9.44
CA THR A 314 7.53 5.50 9.34
C THR A 314 6.19 6.18 9.14
N MET A 315 5.68 6.11 7.92
CA MET A 315 4.38 6.64 7.55
C MET A 315 3.31 5.56 7.71
N TYR A 316 2.19 5.93 8.32
CA TYR A 316 0.98 5.10 8.41
C TYR A 316 -0.18 5.81 7.74
N ALA A 317 -0.94 5.09 6.93
CA ALA A 317 -2.18 5.58 6.33
C ALA A 317 -3.36 4.70 6.79
N THR A 318 -4.45 5.32 7.19
CA THR A 318 -5.64 4.63 7.68
C THR A 318 -6.91 5.44 7.43
N SER A 319 -8.06 4.86 7.74
CA SER A 319 -9.37 5.49 7.58
C SER A 319 -9.94 5.92 8.93
N THR A 320 -10.58 7.09 8.96
CA THR A 320 -11.22 7.62 10.16
C THR A 320 -12.72 7.31 10.21
N LYS A 321 -13.30 7.35 11.41
CA LYS A 321 -14.76 7.30 11.62
C LYS A 321 -15.50 8.42 10.91
N GLY A 322 -14.79 9.54 10.65
CA GLY A 322 -15.32 10.70 9.92
C GLY A 322 -15.28 10.57 8.40
N GLY A 323 -14.79 9.45 7.86
CA GLY A 323 -14.69 9.23 6.42
C GLY A 323 -13.55 10.02 5.77
N GLN A 324 -12.43 10.18 6.45
CA GLN A 324 -11.23 10.78 5.92
C GLN A 324 -10.07 9.76 5.93
N ILE A 325 -9.13 9.92 5.05
CA ILE A 325 -7.84 9.25 5.15
C ILE A 325 -6.98 10.04 6.13
N LEU A 326 -6.35 9.35 7.06
CA LEU A 326 -5.47 9.94 8.08
C LEU A 326 -4.06 9.37 7.91
N LEU A 327 -3.10 10.27 7.76
CA LEU A 327 -1.68 9.97 7.74
C LEU A 327 -1.07 10.29 9.09
N TYR A 328 -0.23 9.38 9.60
CA TYR A 328 0.63 9.60 10.76
C TYR A 328 2.09 9.43 10.33
N ALA A 329 2.91 10.42 10.66
CA ALA A 329 4.35 10.41 10.43
C ALA A 329 5.08 10.22 11.78
N TYR A 330 5.86 9.16 11.89
CA TYR A 330 6.71 8.90 13.05
C TYR A 330 8.17 8.83 12.64
N ASP A 331 9.06 9.39 13.44
CA ASP A 331 10.49 9.20 13.26
C ASP A 331 10.86 7.71 13.39
N ALA A 332 11.45 7.13 12.36
CA ALA A 332 11.76 5.69 12.32
C ALA A 332 12.85 5.29 13.33
N ILE A 333 13.71 6.23 13.76
CA ILE A 333 14.82 5.96 14.67
C ILE A 333 14.33 5.87 16.12
N ASN A 334 13.48 6.81 16.55
CA ASN A 334 13.10 6.93 17.95
C ASN A 334 11.61 6.69 18.23
N GLY A 335 10.77 6.53 17.19
CA GLY A 335 9.34 6.26 17.32
C GLY A 335 8.52 7.48 17.79
N THR A 336 9.02 8.69 17.72
CA THR A 336 8.27 9.90 18.12
C THR A 336 7.33 10.34 17.01
N LEU A 337 6.11 10.74 17.36
CA LEU A 337 5.17 11.33 16.42
C LEU A 337 5.73 12.67 15.91
N VAL A 338 5.86 12.80 14.60
CA VAL A 338 6.31 14.02 13.92
C VAL A 338 5.11 14.86 13.53
N GLY A 339 4.10 14.26 12.92
CA GLY A 339 2.89 14.96 12.52
C GLY A 339 1.77 14.05 12.04
N THR A 340 0.63 14.67 11.80
CA THR A 340 -0.57 14.02 11.27
C THR A 340 -1.18 14.86 10.17
N HIS A 341 -1.80 14.20 9.18
CA HIS A 341 -2.44 14.90 8.07
C HIS A 341 -3.73 14.20 7.64
N HIS A 342 -4.83 14.95 7.53
CA HIS A 342 -6.13 14.44 7.11
C HIS A 342 -6.35 14.74 5.63
N LEU A 343 -6.73 13.72 4.85
CA LEU A 343 -7.04 13.82 3.44
C LEU A 343 -8.53 13.54 3.18
N GLY A 344 -9.11 14.29 2.24
CA GLY A 344 -10.52 14.17 1.89
C GLY A 344 -11.42 15.09 2.72
N ARG A 345 -12.39 15.76 2.08
CA ARG A 345 -13.29 16.73 2.73
C ARG A 345 -14.76 16.58 2.38
N LEU A 346 -15.08 16.20 1.16
CA LEU A 346 -16.46 16.28 0.63
C LEU A 346 -17.16 14.92 0.55
N ASN A 347 -16.42 13.87 0.24
CA ASN A 347 -16.91 12.50 0.16
C ASN A 347 -16.30 11.65 1.28
N PRO A 348 -16.91 10.52 1.65
CA PRO A 348 -16.22 9.52 2.45
C PRO A 348 -15.05 8.94 1.66
N TYR A 349 -13.88 8.89 2.30
CA TYR A 349 -12.66 8.29 1.76
C TYR A 349 -12.16 7.19 2.68
N GLU A 350 -11.64 6.13 2.10
CA GLU A 350 -10.97 5.03 2.81
C GLU A 350 -9.55 4.88 2.26
N ALA A 351 -8.56 4.75 3.14
CA ALA A 351 -7.19 4.46 2.76
C ALA A 351 -7.08 3.02 2.23
N ILE A 352 -6.32 2.84 1.16
CA ILE A 352 -6.07 1.52 0.55
C ILE A 352 -4.58 1.22 0.48
N ASP A 353 -3.77 2.18 0.07
CA ASP A 353 -2.32 2.10 0.01
C ASP A 353 -1.71 3.47 -0.25
N PHE A 354 -0.37 3.53 -0.26
CA PHE A 354 0.33 4.73 -0.68
C PHE A 354 1.75 4.39 -1.14
N VAL A 355 2.36 5.27 -1.90
CA VAL A 355 3.74 5.14 -2.38
C VAL A 355 4.45 6.48 -2.32
N ALA A 356 5.68 6.49 -1.82
CA ALA A 356 6.57 7.64 -1.97
C ALA A 356 6.88 7.86 -3.45
N THR A 357 6.90 9.11 -3.88
CA THR A 357 7.06 9.44 -5.30
C THR A 357 8.45 10.00 -5.60
N ASN A 358 8.93 9.79 -6.82
CA ASN A 358 10.29 10.17 -7.23
C ASN A 358 10.54 11.68 -7.17
N ASP A 359 9.50 12.50 -7.14
CA ASP A 359 9.55 13.94 -6.94
C ASP A 359 9.56 14.37 -5.45
N GLY A 360 9.79 13.41 -4.54
CA GLY A 360 9.85 13.66 -3.10
C GLY A 360 8.51 13.75 -2.39
N GLY A 361 7.39 13.57 -3.10
CA GLY A 361 6.04 13.62 -2.55
C GLY A 361 5.48 12.25 -2.15
N LEU A 362 4.14 12.18 -1.99
CA LEU A 362 3.41 10.97 -1.61
C LEU A 362 2.16 10.82 -2.46
N ALA A 363 1.99 9.66 -3.09
CA ALA A 363 0.73 9.29 -3.76
C ALA A 363 -0.07 8.33 -2.87
N VAL A 364 -1.27 8.72 -2.49
CA VAL A 364 -2.17 7.97 -1.60
C VAL A 364 -3.33 7.44 -2.42
N LEU A 365 -3.43 6.12 -2.50
CA LEU A 365 -4.54 5.41 -3.11
C LEU A 365 -5.67 5.29 -2.10
N GLY A 366 -6.85 5.68 -2.49
CA GLY A 366 -8.05 5.59 -1.67
C GLY A 366 -9.23 5.03 -2.42
N ASN A 367 -10.22 4.65 -1.66
CA ASN A 367 -11.56 4.34 -2.09
C ASN A 367 -12.50 5.49 -1.71
N THR A 368 -13.42 5.90 -2.59
CA THR A 368 -14.43 6.89 -2.28
C THR A 368 -15.80 6.49 -2.83
N PHE A 369 -16.87 7.03 -2.26
CA PHE A 369 -18.24 6.74 -2.67
C PHE A 369 -18.87 8.00 -3.26
N VAL A 370 -18.93 8.06 -4.58
CA VAL A 370 -19.63 9.13 -5.28
C VAL A 370 -21.13 8.83 -5.26
N ASN A 371 -21.93 9.81 -4.83
CA ASN A 371 -23.38 9.65 -4.62
C ASN A 371 -23.76 8.51 -3.64
N GLY A 372 -22.83 8.07 -2.78
CA GLY A 372 -23.09 7.14 -1.67
C GLY A 372 -23.44 5.71 -2.08
N ARG A 373 -23.21 5.30 -3.33
CA ARG A 373 -23.69 4.00 -3.82
C ARG A 373 -22.58 3.07 -4.33
N PHE A 374 -21.73 3.54 -5.22
CA PHE A 374 -20.67 2.71 -5.81
C PHE A 374 -19.31 3.24 -5.45
N SER A 375 -18.40 2.33 -5.12
CA SER A 375 -17.01 2.70 -4.82
C SER A 375 -16.26 3.12 -6.08
N ARG A 376 -15.33 4.06 -5.90
CA ARG A 376 -14.48 4.63 -6.95
C ARG A 376 -13.03 4.67 -6.51
N ILE A 377 -12.15 4.50 -7.45
CA ILE A 377 -10.73 4.70 -7.24
C ILE A 377 -10.49 6.19 -7.05
N THR A 378 -9.77 6.54 -6.00
CA THR A 378 -9.25 7.90 -5.82
C THR A 378 -7.74 7.87 -5.65
N LEU A 379 -7.08 8.84 -6.25
CA LEU A 379 -5.64 9.08 -6.09
C LEU A 379 -5.44 10.50 -5.59
N ILE A 380 -4.75 10.62 -4.46
CA ILE A 380 -4.41 11.88 -3.83
C ILE A 380 -2.90 12.01 -3.86
N LYS A 381 -2.39 13.04 -4.53
CA LYS A 381 -0.97 13.35 -4.56
C LYS A 381 -0.70 14.51 -3.61
N LEU A 382 0.26 14.31 -2.71
CA LEU A 382 0.88 15.36 -1.93
C LEU A 382 2.22 15.72 -2.56
N SER A 383 2.49 17.00 -2.73
CA SER A 383 3.79 17.49 -3.16
C SER A 383 4.87 17.25 -2.08
N GLU A 384 6.14 17.29 -2.46
CA GLU A 384 7.27 17.26 -1.51
C GLU A 384 7.11 18.31 -0.41
N LYS A 385 6.70 19.53 -0.78
CA LYS A 385 6.49 20.62 0.15
C LYS A 385 5.44 20.28 1.21
N GLU A 386 4.27 19.80 0.81
CA GLU A 386 3.20 19.41 1.72
C GLU A 386 3.62 18.25 2.63
N LEU A 387 4.36 17.28 2.07
CA LEU A 387 4.89 16.16 2.85
C LEU A 387 5.87 16.64 3.92
N ILE A 388 6.80 17.53 3.57
CA ILE A 388 7.76 18.13 4.51
C ILE A 388 7.03 18.96 5.58
N GLU A 389 5.99 19.70 5.25
CA GLU A 389 5.26 20.56 6.20
C GLU A 389 4.67 19.78 7.39
N PHE A 390 4.24 18.52 7.19
CA PHE A 390 3.67 17.75 8.31
C PHE A 390 4.57 16.60 8.79
N ALA A 391 5.57 16.18 8.03
CA ALA A 391 6.39 15.00 8.34
C ALA A 391 7.88 15.30 8.59
N ASN A 392 8.24 16.57 8.84
CA ASN A 392 9.63 16.98 9.10
C ASN A 392 9.83 17.58 10.50
#